data_1d4a38b1ca55b9fc14626334cc4dbd8e
#
_entry.id   1d4a38b1ca55b9fc14626334cc4dbd8e
#
_cell.length_a   1.000
_cell.length_b   1.000
_cell.length_c   1.000
_cell.angle_alpha   90.00
_cell.angle_beta   90.00
_cell.angle_gamma   90.00
#
_symmetry.space_group_name_H-M   'P 1'
#
loop_
_entity.id
_entity.type
_entity.pdbx_description
1 polymer ?
#
loop_
_entity_poly.entity_id
_entity_poly.type
_entity_poly.pdbx_seq_one_letter_code
_entity_poly.pdbx_strand_id
1 'polypeptide(L)'
;CVERETHIIRKFTADGQLLMTLGTPEQPSAEGEPFNLPTDLALGPDGEMFISDGYGNACIHKYSPDGKLMKSWGTPGDGPGEFNLPHCVWVDPRNRVMVADRANNRIQFFTLNGEYIEEWGDFLQPDTIYIDANDIVYIAELDQRITILTLDGEVLSQWGNKRGSEVPGEFYACPHGIWGDSHGDLYVGEVQADGRLQKFIRQK
;
A
#
# COMPACT_ATOMS: atom_id res chain seq x y z
N CYS A 1 4.75 9.68 7.52
CA CYS A 1 5.61 8.52 7.77
C CYS A 1 4.86 7.50 8.61
N VAL A 2 4.91 6.24 8.19
CA VAL A 2 4.46 5.10 8.97
C VAL A 2 5.67 4.52 9.70
N GLU A 3 5.59 4.39 11.01
CA GLU A 3 6.65 3.81 11.83
C GLU A 3 6.14 2.50 12.42
N ARG A 4 6.33 1.42 11.68
CA ARG A 4 5.79 0.10 11.98
C ARG A 4 6.14 -0.37 13.40
N GLU A 5 7.42 -0.44 13.72
CA GLU A 5 7.92 -1.04 14.98
C GLU A 5 7.54 -0.23 16.22
N THR A 6 7.28 1.06 16.06
CA THR A 6 6.87 1.93 17.16
C THR A 6 5.35 2.14 17.24
N HIS A 7 4.58 1.53 16.31
CA HIS A 7 3.11 1.57 16.26
C HIS A 7 2.52 2.97 16.11
N ILE A 8 3.20 3.87 15.37
CA ILE A 8 2.78 5.25 15.22
C ILE A 8 2.82 5.73 13.77
N ILE A 9 2.06 6.80 13.53
CA ILE A 9 2.10 7.58 12.29
C ILE A 9 2.58 8.98 12.62
N ARG A 10 3.52 9.52 11.85
CA ARG A 10 3.99 10.90 12.00
C ARG A 10 3.78 11.73 10.74
N LYS A 11 3.31 12.95 10.93
CA LYS A 11 3.21 13.98 9.89
C LYS A 11 4.27 15.05 10.11
N PHE A 12 4.98 15.37 9.05
CA PHE A 12 6.02 16.39 9.05
C PHE A 12 5.75 17.45 7.99
N THR A 13 6.33 18.63 8.15
CA THR A 13 6.51 19.60 7.07
C THR A 13 7.58 19.09 6.09
N ALA A 14 7.68 19.70 4.90
CA ALA A 14 8.70 19.33 3.89
C ALA A 14 10.15 19.58 4.38
N ASP A 15 10.35 20.49 5.34
CA ASP A 15 11.64 20.77 5.99
C ASP A 15 11.88 19.94 7.27
N GLY A 16 11.00 18.94 7.55
CA GLY A 16 11.22 17.96 8.60
C GLY A 16 10.69 18.34 9.99
N GLN A 17 9.92 19.43 10.13
CA GLN A 17 9.30 19.75 11.40
C GLN A 17 8.12 18.82 11.69
N LEU A 18 8.10 18.18 12.87
CA LEU A 18 6.99 17.36 13.32
C LEU A 18 5.73 18.18 13.55
N LEU A 19 4.63 17.80 12.88
CA LEU A 19 3.32 18.46 12.99
C LEU A 19 2.32 17.64 13.81
N MET A 20 2.38 16.30 13.71
CA MET A 20 1.40 15.41 14.33
C MET A 20 2.01 14.04 14.60
N THR A 21 1.59 13.39 15.66
CA THR A 21 1.80 11.97 15.92
C THR A 21 0.44 11.33 16.23
N LEU A 22 0.14 10.19 15.58
CA LEU A 22 -0.98 9.32 15.89
C LEU A 22 -0.41 8.02 16.46
N GLY A 23 -1.04 7.49 17.49
CA GLY A 23 -0.56 6.34 18.23
C GLY A 23 0.36 6.72 19.39
N THR A 24 0.59 5.78 20.30
CA THR A 24 1.53 5.93 21.43
C THR A 24 2.77 5.09 21.16
N PRO A 25 3.98 5.71 21.14
CA PRO A 25 5.21 4.99 20.84
C PRO A 25 5.40 3.74 21.71
N GLU A 26 5.75 2.61 21.06
CA GLU A 26 6.03 1.32 21.70
C GLU A 26 4.84 0.70 22.47
N GLN A 27 3.62 1.21 22.25
CA GLN A 27 2.40 0.70 22.88
C GLN A 27 1.39 0.27 21.79
N PRO A 28 1.49 -0.99 21.32
CA PRO A 28 0.52 -1.48 20.33
C PRO A 28 -0.88 -1.48 20.90
N SER A 29 -1.84 -0.98 20.12
CA SER A 29 -3.26 -0.95 20.49
C SER A 29 -3.50 -0.35 21.89
N ALA A 30 -2.82 0.76 22.22
CA ALA A 30 -3.06 1.49 23.45
C ALA A 30 -4.54 1.91 23.54
N GLU A 31 -5.06 2.12 24.76
CA GLU A 31 -6.46 2.50 24.97
C GLU A 31 -6.83 3.73 24.14
N GLY A 32 -7.81 3.60 23.24
CA GLY A 32 -8.25 4.64 22.32
C GLY A 32 -7.41 4.81 21.06
N GLU A 33 -6.36 4.01 20.88
CA GLU A 33 -5.47 4.05 19.73
C GLU A 33 -5.37 2.67 19.05
N PRO A 34 -5.58 2.59 17.73
CA PRO A 34 -5.79 1.31 17.07
C PRO A 34 -4.53 0.59 16.60
N PHE A 35 -3.38 1.27 16.48
CA PHE A 35 -2.25 0.73 15.72
C PHE A 35 -1.53 -0.44 16.38
N ASN A 36 -1.32 -1.50 15.58
CA ASN A 36 -0.47 -2.63 15.95
C ASN A 36 0.34 -3.06 14.72
N LEU A 37 1.53 -2.49 14.57
CA LEU A 37 2.42 -2.67 13.41
C LEU A 37 1.75 -2.19 12.10
N PRO A 38 1.37 -0.90 12.00
CA PRO A 38 0.76 -0.33 10.79
C PRO A 38 1.69 -0.46 9.59
N THR A 39 1.11 -0.57 8.40
CA THR A 39 1.85 -0.92 7.18
C THR A 39 2.00 0.24 6.22
N ASP A 40 0.93 1.01 5.94
CA ASP A 40 0.94 2.08 4.94
C ASP A 40 -0.07 3.18 5.23
N LEU A 41 0.03 4.30 4.50
CA LEU A 41 -0.87 5.45 4.60
C LEU A 41 -1.13 6.09 3.24
N ALA A 42 -2.40 6.34 2.93
CA ALA A 42 -2.84 7.17 1.81
C ALA A 42 -3.61 8.41 2.27
N LEU A 43 -3.58 9.46 1.46
CA LEU A 43 -4.39 10.65 1.67
C LEU A 43 -5.64 10.61 0.78
N GLY A 44 -6.78 10.95 1.36
CA GLY A 44 -8.02 11.19 0.64
C GLY A 44 -8.09 12.60 0.04
N PRO A 45 -9.13 12.88 -0.77
CA PRO A 45 -9.26 14.14 -1.49
C PRO A 45 -9.39 15.38 -0.59
N ASP A 46 -9.97 15.23 0.59
CA ASP A 46 -10.14 16.30 1.58
C ASP A 46 -9.06 16.28 2.68
N GLY A 47 -7.99 15.52 2.46
CA GLY A 47 -6.85 15.38 3.36
C GLY A 47 -7.05 14.39 4.50
N GLU A 48 -8.10 13.56 4.44
CA GLU A 48 -8.27 12.42 5.36
C GLU A 48 -7.10 11.45 5.17
N MET A 49 -6.76 10.76 6.23
CA MET A 49 -5.73 9.74 6.22
C MET A 49 -6.36 8.35 6.30
N PHE A 50 -6.03 7.49 5.35
CA PHE A 50 -6.38 6.07 5.36
C PHE A 50 -5.12 5.30 5.72
N ILE A 51 -5.18 4.48 6.75
CA ILE A 51 -4.02 3.77 7.30
C ILE A 51 -4.33 2.29 7.32
N SER A 52 -3.50 1.49 6.67
CA SER A 52 -3.55 0.04 6.79
C SER A 52 -2.78 -0.40 8.04
N ASP A 53 -3.41 -1.28 8.84
CA ASP A 53 -2.86 -1.81 10.08
C ASP A 53 -2.86 -3.33 9.99
N GLY A 54 -1.85 -3.87 9.31
CA GLY A 54 -1.91 -5.22 8.75
C GLY A 54 -1.01 -6.24 9.41
N TYR A 55 0.12 -5.89 10.05
CA TYR A 55 1.01 -6.89 10.63
C TYR A 55 0.53 -7.42 11.97
N GLY A 56 -0.05 -6.57 12.81
CA GLY A 56 -0.59 -6.95 14.11
C GLY A 56 -2.11 -7.00 14.17
N ASN A 57 -2.77 -6.31 13.23
CA ASN A 57 -4.21 -6.25 13.07
C ASN A 57 -4.61 -6.63 11.63
N ALA A 58 -5.90 -6.55 11.29
CA ALA A 58 -6.44 -6.84 9.97
C ALA A 58 -7.51 -5.79 9.61
N CYS A 59 -7.12 -4.51 9.63
CA CYS A 59 -8.09 -3.44 9.45
C CYS A 59 -7.48 -2.18 8.79
N ILE A 60 -8.38 -1.29 8.37
CA ILE A 60 -8.07 0.03 7.84
C ILE A 60 -8.67 1.07 8.79
N HIS A 61 -7.94 2.14 9.05
CA HIS A 61 -8.38 3.26 9.86
C HIS A 61 -8.49 4.53 9.01
N LYS A 62 -9.62 5.22 9.13
CA LYS A 62 -9.83 6.55 8.55
C LYS A 62 -9.69 7.61 9.64
N TYR A 63 -8.79 8.56 9.41
CA TYR A 63 -8.60 9.74 10.26
C TYR A 63 -8.94 11.02 9.50
N SER A 64 -9.44 12.01 10.23
CA SER A 64 -9.55 13.38 9.72
C SER A 64 -8.19 14.05 9.54
N PRO A 65 -8.09 15.15 8.76
CA PRO A 65 -6.84 15.88 8.55
C PRO A 65 -6.18 16.40 9.82
N ASP A 66 -6.97 16.62 10.88
CA ASP A 66 -6.55 17.07 12.22
C ASP A 66 -6.24 15.91 13.18
N GLY A 67 -6.27 14.65 12.70
CA GLY A 67 -5.81 13.49 13.46
C GLY A 67 -6.86 12.83 14.35
N LYS A 68 -8.16 13.09 14.12
CA LYS A 68 -9.23 12.41 14.84
C LYS A 68 -9.62 11.11 14.13
N LEU A 69 -9.66 9.99 14.85
CA LEU A 69 -10.19 8.74 14.32
C LEU A 69 -11.68 8.90 13.97
N MET A 70 -12.01 8.65 12.71
CA MET A 70 -13.38 8.75 12.20
C MET A 70 -14.06 7.39 12.10
N LYS A 71 -13.30 6.37 11.62
CA LYS A 71 -13.81 5.02 11.40
C LYS A 71 -12.67 4.02 11.31
N SER A 72 -12.97 2.79 11.71
CA SER A 72 -12.16 1.60 11.39
C SER A 72 -13.06 0.53 10.77
N TRP A 73 -12.50 -0.27 9.83
CA TRP A 73 -13.20 -1.41 9.26
C TRP A 73 -12.21 -2.51 8.90
N GLY A 74 -12.73 -3.72 8.72
CA GLY A 74 -11.97 -4.93 8.47
C GLY A 74 -11.84 -5.80 9.71
N THR A 75 -11.79 -7.08 9.47
CA THR A 75 -11.57 -8.15 10.45
C THR A 75 -10.72 -9.23 9.81
N PRO A 76 -10.03 -10.09 10.58
CA PRO A 76 -9.30 -11.22 10.01
C PRO A 76 -10.21 -12.18 9.24
N GLY A 77 -9.80 -12.55 8.01
CA GLY A 77 -10.51 -13.49 7.16
C GLY A 77 -10.20 -13.33 5.68
N ASP A 78 -11.01 -13.98 4.84
CA ASP A 78 -10.90 -14.00 3.38
C ASP A 78 -12.18 -13.58 2.63
N GLY A 79 -13.24 -13.26 3.35
CA GLY A 79 -14.48 -12.72 2.78
C GLY A 79 -14.38 -11.24 2.38
N PRO A 80 -15.42 -10.68 1.72
CA PRO A 80 -15.50 -9.26 1.40
C PRO A 80 -15.39 -8.38 2.66
N GLY A 81 -14.42 -7.46 2.68
CA GLY A 81 -14.16 -6.60 3.83
C GLY A 81 -13.40 -7.27 4.98
N GLU A 82 -13.07 -8.54 4.87
CA GLU A 82 -12.10 -9.21 5.74
C GLU A 82 -10.70 -9.13 5.14
N PHE A 83 -9.66 -9.22 5.96
CA PHE A 83 -8.28 -9.10 5.51
C PHE A 83 -7.37 -10.16 6.11
N ASN A 84 -6.35 -10.51 5.32
CA ASN A 84 -5.20 -11.25 5.79
C ASN A 84 -3.93 -10.48 5.41
N LEU A 85 -3.47 -9.63 6.34
CA LEU A 85 -2.34 -8.74 6.17
C LEU A 85 -2.60 -7.65 5.11
N PRO A 86 -3.52 -6.68 5.35
CA PRO A 86 -3.66 -5.51 4.51
C PRO A 86 -2.37 -4.68 4.56
N HIS A 87 -1.59 -4.70 3.45
CA HIS A 87 -0.23 -4.16 3.47
C HIS A 87 -0.12 -2.76 2.91
N CYS A 88 -0.81 -2.46 1.83
CA CYS A 88 -0.84 -1.13 1.23
C CYS A 88 -2.26 -0.62 1.13
N VAL A 89 -2.40 0.69 1.27
CA VAL A 89 -3.64 1.42 1.02
C VAL A 89 -3.39 2.55 0.02
N TRP A 90 -4.29 2.74 -0.93
CA TRP A 90 -4.25 3.81 -1.92
C TRP A 90 -5.63 4.42 -2.11
N VAL A 91 -5.72 5.72 -2.38
CA VAL A 91 -6.98 6.35 -2.80
C VAL A 91 -6.86 6.68 -4.28
N ASP A 92 -7.70 6.05 -5.10
CA ASP A 92 -7.65 6.19 -6.55
C ASP A 92 -8.34 7.49 -7.04
N PRO A 93 -8.13 7.89 -8.30
CA PRO A 93 -8.74 9.10 -8.88
C PRO A 93 -10.29 9.07 -8.91
N ARG A 94 -10.91 7.90 -8.72
CA ARG A 94 -12.36 7.72 -8.61
C ARG A 94 -12.88 7.82 -7.15
N ASN A 95 -12.01 8.21 -6.21
CA ASN A 95 -12.30 8.27 -4.78
C ASN A 95 -12.69 6.90 -4.17
N ARG A 96 -12.03 5.83 -4.62
CA ARG A 96 -12.14 4.51 -4.00
C ARG A 96 -10.87 4.24 -3.18
N VAL A 97 -11.05 3.61 -2.04
CA VAL A 97 -9.93 3.11 -1.22
C VAL A 97 -9.56 1.72 -1.73
N MET A 98 -8.36 1.58 -2.28
CA MET A 98 -7.77 0.32 -2.69
C MET A 98 -6.93 -0.24 -1.55
N VAL A 99 -7.06 -1.52 -1.25
CA VAL A 99 -6.30 -2.20 -0.20
C VAL A 99 -5.63 -3.45 -0.78
N ALA A 100 -4.32 -3.50 -0.71
CA ALA A 100 -3.56 -4.71 -1.02
C ALA A 100 -3.70 -5.71 0.15
N ASP A 101 -4.61 -6.65 0.00
CA ASP A 101 -4.87 -7.74 0.94
C ASP A 101 -3.89 -8.88 0.64
N ARG A 102 -2.64 -8.68 1.10
CA ARG A 102 -1.45 -9.36 0.62
C ARG A 102 -1.53 -10.88 0.71
N ALA A 103 -1.84 -11.41 1.87
CA ALA A 103 -1.85 -12.85 2.07
C ALA A 103 -3.10 -13.53 1.47
N ASN A 104 -4.12 -12.76 1.10
CA ASN A 104 -5.27 -13.23 0.33
C ASN A 104 -5.09 -13.09 -1.20
N ASN A 105 -3.94 -12.57 -1.68
CA ASN A 105 -3.60 -12.44 -3.09
C ASN A 105 -4.60 -11.61 -3.91
N ARG A 106 -5.12 -10.53 -3.31
CA ARG A 106 -6.14 -9.67 -3.93
C ARG A 106 -5.97 -8.19 -3.60
N ILE A 107 -6.61 -7.34 -4.39
CA ILE A 107 -6.85 -5.93 -4.08
C ILE A 107 -8.35 -5.78 -3.82
N GLN A 108 -8.74 -5.25 -2.67
CA GLN A 108 -10.13 -4.92 -2.37
C GLN A 108 -10.37 -3.43 -2.52
N PHE A 109 -11.58 -3.06 -2.96
CA PHE A 109 -12.02 -1.68 -3.16
C PHE A 109 -13.14 -1.33 -2.20
N PHE A 110 -13.04 -0.13 -1.64
CA PHE A 110 -14.03 0.41 -0.71
C PHE A 110 -14.40 1.85 -1.09
N THR A 111 -15.60 2.28 -0.68
CA THR A 111 -15.91 3.71 -0.65
C THR A 111 -15.01 4.44 0.35
N LEU A 112 -14.92 5.78 0.28
CA LEU A 112 -14.24 6.58 1.31
C LEU A 112 -14.83 6.40 2.72
N ASN A 113 -16.00 5.77 2.83
CA ASN A 113 -16.65 5.43 4.10
C ASN A 113 -16.41 3.96 4.52
N GLY A 114 -15.56 3.21 3.81
CA GLY A 114 -15.21 1.83 4.13
C GLY A 114 -16.33 0.82 3.84
N GLU A 115 -17.18 1.09 2.85
CA GLU A 115 -18.15 0.12 2.33
C GLU A 115 -17.50 -0.64 1.18
N TYR A 116 -17.56 -1.97 1.21
CA TYR A 116 -17.00 -2.82 0.16
C TYR A 116 -17.66 -2.56 -1.19
N ILE A 117 -16.87 -2.51 -2.27
CA ILE A 117 -17.33 -2.31 -3.64
C ILE A 117 -17.10 -3.56 -4.47
N GLU A 118 -15.83 -3.95 -4.63
CA GLU A 118 -15.38 -5.05 -5.48
C GLU A 118 -13.99 -5.52 -5.06
N GLU A 119 -13.50 -6.56 -5.72
CA GLU A 119 -12.11 -7.00 -5.59
C GLU A 119 -11.52 -7.44 -6.93
N TRP A 120 -10.20 -7.32 -7.03
CA TRP A 120 -9.40 -7.90 -8.11
C TRP A 120 -8.53 -9.03 -7.53
N GLY A 121 -8.57 -10.20 -8.15
CA GLY A 121 -7.78 -11.39 -7.78
C GLY A 121 -6.56 -11.60 -8.67
N ASP A 122 -6.01 -12.83 -8.60
CA ASP A 122 -4.89 -13.31 -9.43
C ASP A 122 -3.56 -12.57 -9.22
N PHE A 123 -3.35 -11.98 -8.04
CA PHE A 123 -2.06 -11.42 -7.63
C PHE A 123 -1.20 -12.47 -6.91
N LEU A 124 0.11 -12.18 -6.84
CA LEU A 124 1.11 -12.99 -6.14
C LEU A 124 1.66 -12.21 -4.94
N GLN A 125 0.89 -12.16 -3.85
CA GLN A 125 1.16 -11.38 -2.65
C GLN A 125 1.34 -9.87 -2.99
N PRO A 126 0.28 -9.16 -3.41
CA PRO A 126 0.35 -7.73 -3.75
C PRO A 126 0.78 -6.93 -2.52
N ASP A 127 1.81 -6.12 -2.69
CA ASP A 127 2.48 -5.45 -1.60
C ASP A 127 2.32 -3.93 -1.63
N THR A 128 2.61 -3.31 -2.76
CA THR A 128 2.49 -1.86 -2.94
C THR A 128 1.70 -1.53 -4.20
N ILE A 129 0.83 -0.53 -4.08
CA ILE A 129 0.02 0.05 -5.15
C ILE A 129 0.61 1.42 -5.49
N TYR A 130 0.79 1.71 -6.77
CA TYR A 130 1.09 3.03 -7.30
C TYR A 130 0.19 3.31 -8.49
N ILE A 131 -0.36 4.52 -8.60
CA ILE A 131 -1.14 4.98 -9.77
C ILE A 131 -0.45 6.20 -10.35
N ASP A 132 -0.14 6.17 -11.65
CA ASP A 132 0.49 7.29 -12.34
C ASP A 132 -0.51 8.37 -12.78
N ALA A 133 0.01 9.48 -13.30
CA ALA A 133 -0.79 10.61 -13.76
C ALA A 133 -1.67 10.31 -15.00
N ASN A 134 -1.54 9.14 -15.61
CA ASN A 134 -2.36 8.66 -16.73
C ASN A 134 -3.36 7.58 -16.28
N ASP A 135 -3.61 7.46 -14.99
CA ASP A 135 -4.50 6.48 -14.38
C ASP A 135 -4.08 5.01 -14.61
N ILE A 136 -2.80 4.77 -14.81
CA ILE A 136 -2.25 3.42 -14.90
C ILE A 136 -1.86 2.94 -13.50
N VAL A 137 -2.31 1.74 -13.16
CA VAL A 137 -2.10 1.08 -11.87
C VAL A 137 -0.90 0.15 -11.97
N TYR A 138 0.02 0.26 -11.03
CA TYR A 138 1.20 -0.59 -10.90
C TYR A 138 1.16 -1.29 -9.55
N ILE A 139 1.27 -2.61 -9.55
CA ILE A 139 1.28 -3.43 -8.34
C ILE A 139 2.63 -4.14 -8.23
N ALA A 140 3.36 -3.88 -7.14
CA ALA A 140 4.51 -4.69 -6.77
C ALA A 140 4.03 -5.92 -6.00
N GLU A 141 4.51 -7.10 -6.39
CA GLU A 141 4.10 -8.37 -5.84
C GLU A 141 5.32 -9.11 -5.26
N LEU A 142 5.24 -9.56 -4.03
CA LEU A 142 6.38 -10.17 -3.33
C LEU A 142 6.92 -11.44 -4.00
N ASP A 143 6.07 -12.20 -4.66
CA ASP A 143 6.49 -13.37 -5.44
C ASP A 143 7.07 -12.98 -6.81
N GLN A 144 7.80 -11.86 -6.81
CA GLN A 144 8.70 -11.38 -7.87
C GLN A 144 8.01 -11.07 -9.19
N ARG A 145 6.89 -10.38 -9.10
CA ARG A 145 6.15 -9.88 -10.25
C ARG A 145 5.80 -8.40 -10.08
N ILE A 146 5.76 -7.69 -11.19
CA ILE A 146 5.06 -6.40 -11.30
C ILE A 146 3.89 -6.62 -12.24
N THR A 147 2.71 -6.18 -11.84
CA THR A 147 1.51 -6.15 -12.68
C THR A 147 1.12 -4.72 -12.98
N ILE A 148 0.87 -4.42 -14.25
CA ILE A 148 0.35 -3.12 -14.72
C ILE A 148 -1.07 -3.31 -15.22
N LEU A 149 -1.99 -2.46 -14.75
CA LEU A 149 -3.41 -2.54 -15.06
C LEU A 149 -3.99 -1.16 -15.41
N THR A 150 -5.14 -1.18 -16.06
CA THR A 150 -6.04 -0.01 -16.12
C THR A 150 -6.77 0.16 -14.79
N LEU A 151 -7.43 1.31 -14.57
CA LEU A 151 -8.33 1.52 -13.41
C LEU A 151 -9.59 0.65 -13.43
N ASP A 152 -9.83 -0.09 -14.51
CA ASP A 152 -10.93 -1.05 -14.64
C ASP A 152 -10.47 -2.51 -14.39
N GLY A 153 -9.17 -2.69 -14.03
CA GLY A 153 -8.60 -3.99 -13.70
C GLY A 153 -8.15 -4.81 -14.93
N GLU A 154 -8.13 -4.23 -16.13
CA GLU A 154 -7.58 -4.90 -17.30
C GLU A 154 -6.05 -4.95 -17.21
N VAL A 155 -5.48 -6.14 -17.27
CA VAL A 155 -4.03 -6.35 -17.23
C VAL A 155 -3.39 -5.91 -18.54
N LEU A 156 -2.56 -4.89 -18.48
CA LEU A 156 -1.81 -4.37 -19.62
C LEU A 156 -0.47 -5.07 -19.81
N SER A 157 0.20 -5.39 -18.71
CA SER A 157 1.50 -6.09 -18.74
C SER A 157 1.81 -6.72 -17.39
N GLN A 158 2.62 -7.78 -17.44
CA GLN A 158 3.22 -8.41 -16.27
C GLN A 158 4.65 -8.82 -16.58
N TRP A 159 5.58 -8.63 -15.64
CA TRP A 159 6.95 -9.14 -15.77
C TRP A 159 7.54 -9.49 -14.41
N GLY A 160 8.60 -10.26 -14.45
CA GLY A 160 9.26 -10.82 -13.27
C GLY A 160 9.30 -12.34 -13.35
N ASN A 161 9.08 -13.04 -12.27
CA ASN A 161 8.95 -14.52 -12.18
C ASN A 161 10.23 -15.34 -12.00
N LYS A 162 11.37 -14.71 -11.70
CA LYS A 162 12.60 -15.49 -11.43
C LYS A 162 13.26 -15.01 -10.15
N ARG A 163 13.32 -15.90 -9.18
CA ARG A 163 14.03 -15.65 -7.92
C ARG A 163 15.53 -15.65 -8.10
N GLY A 164 16.19 -14.69 -7.46
CA GLY A 164 17.64 -14.61 -7.40
C GLY A 164 18.30 -14.25 -8.72
N SER A 165 17.62 -13.57 -9.63
CA SER A 165 18.19 -13.14 -10.89
C SER A 165 18.99 -11.84 -10.76
N GLU A 166 20.24 -11.84 -11.23
CA GLU A 166 21.07 -10.65 -11.33
C GLU A 166 20.83 -9.87 -12.64
N VAL A 167 20.02 -10.41 -13.54
CA VAL A 167 19.72 -9.78 -14.83
C VAL A 167 18.90 -8.51 -14.61
N PRO A 168 19.31 -7.35 -15.19
CA PRO A 168 18.51 -6.13 -15.13
C PRO A 168 17.09 -6.34 -15.69
N GLY A 169 16.08 -5.90 -14.96
CA GLY A 169 14.67 -6.08 -15.31
C GLY A 169 14.04 -7.36 -14.76
N GLU A 170 14.83 -8.30 -14.25
CA GLU A 170 14.37 -9.42 -13.43
C GLU A 170 14.62 -9.11 -11.93
N PHE A 171 13.97 -9.81 -11.00
CA PHE A 171 14.09 -9.54 -9.58
C PHE A 171 15.03 -10.54 -8.87
N TYR A 172 15.98 -10.00 -8.11
CA TYR A 172 16.82 -10.80 -7.23
C TYR A 172 16.10 -11.17 -5.93
N ALA A 173 15.42 -10.20 -5.36
CA ALA A 173 14.61 -10.34 -4.15
C ALA A 173 13.14 -9.98 -4.43
N CYS A 174 12.36 -9.72 -3.41
CA CYS A 174 10.93 -9.44 -3.54
C CYS A 174 10.68 -7.96 -3.89
N PRO A 175 10.03 -7.62 -5.02
CA PRO A 175 9.51 -6.28 -5.25
C PRO A 175 8.61 -5.86 -4.10
N HIS A 176 8.93 -4.75 -3.43
CA HIS A 176 8.19 -4.27 -2.28
C HIS A 176 7.69 -2.84 -2.50
N GLY A 177 8.58 -1.91 -2.84
CA GLY A 177 8.20 -0.54 -3.15
C GLY A 177 8.18 -0.29 -4.64
N ILE A 178 7.18 0.44 -5.14
CA ILE A 178 7.11 0.90 -6.52
C ILE A 178 6.66 2.36 -6.57
N TRP A 179 7.33 3.17 -7.40
CA TRP A 179 6.98 4.57 -7.61
C TRP A 179 7.41 5.05 -8.99
N GLY A 180 6.71 6.06 -9.54
CA GLY A 180 7.06 6.70 -10.80
C GLY A 180 7.52 8.14 -10.64
N ASP A 181 8.43 8.59 -11.51
CA ASP A 181 8.82 9.99 -11.57
C ASP A 181 7.99 10.79 -12.60
N SER A 182 8.22 12.10 -12.67
CA SER A 182 7.54 13.00 -13.63
C SER A 182 7.83 12.71 -15.11
N HIS A 183 8.81 11.87 -15.42
CA HIS A 183 9.13 11.43 -16.78
C HIS A 183 8.39 10.12 -17.13
N GLY A 184 7.75 9.48 -16.14
CA GLY A 184 7.10 8.18 -16.25
C GLY A 184 8.07 7.01 -16.09
N ASP A 185 9.29 7.25 -15.63
CA ASP A 185 10.21 6.17 -15.27
C ASP A 185 9.79 5.54 -13.95
N LEU A 186 9.87 4.22 -13.83
CA LEU A 186 9.51 3.48 -12.63
C LEU A 186 10.74 3.14 -11.79
N TYR A 187 10.58 3.22 -10.49
CA TYR A 187 11.56 2.78 -9.50
C TYR A 187 10.96 1.65 -8.69
N VAL A 188 11.62 0.51 -8.66
CA VAL A 188 11.20 -0.66 -7.91
C VAL A 188 12.26 -1.02 -6.88
N GLY A 189 11.88 -0.98 -5.61
CA GLY A 189 12.70 -1.40 -4.49
C GLY A 189 12.42 -2.85 -4.13
N GLU A 190 13.45 -3.67 -4.07
CA GLU A 190 13.37 -5.05 -3.63
C GLU A 190 13.68 -5.13 -2.12
N VAL A 191 12.87 -5.87 -1.36
CA VAL A 191 13.10 -6.12 0.06
C VAL A 191 13.87 -7.44 0.26
N GLN A 192 14.69 -7.52 1.24
CA GLN A 192 15.58 -8.54 1.79
C GLN A 192 17.05 -8.06 1.78
N ALA A 193 17.96 -8.81 2.45
CA ALA A 193 19.33 -8.37 2.69
C ALA A 193 20.13 -7.97 1.44
N ASP A 194 19.84 -8.59 0.28
CA ASP A 194 20.51 -8.35 -1.00
C ASP A 194 19.59 -7.63 -2.00
N GLY A 195 18.52 -7.00 -1.50
CA GLY A 195 17.55 -6.28 -2.34
C GLY A 195 18.18 -5.09 -3.08
N ARG A 196 17.69 -4.85 -4.28
CA ARG A 196 18.16 -3.77 -5.16
C ARG A 196 17.12 -2.68 -5.31
N LEU A 197 17.55 -1.50 -5.73
CA LEU A 197 16.69 -0.48 -6.33
C LEU A 197 16.93 -0.50 -7.85
N GLN A 198 15.89 -0.77 -8.62
CA GLN A 198 15.94 -0.75 -10.07
C GLN A 198 15.16 0.42 -10.63
N LYS A 199 15.72 1.08 -11.65
CA LYS A 199 15.05 2.10 -12.44
C LYS A 199 14.71 1.54 -13.83
N PHE A 200 13.43 1.60 -14.19
CA PHE A 200 12.91 1.21 -15.51
C PHE A 200 12.56 2.48 -16.28
N ILE A 201 13.31 2.73 -17.38
CA ILE A 201 13.14 3.93 -18.20
C ILE A 201 11.99 3.71 -19.19
N ARG A 202 11.01 4.61 -19.18
CA ARG A 202 9.90 4.59 -20.14
C ARG A 202 10.41 4.83 -21.55
N GLN A 203 10.18 3.87 -22.45
CA GLN A 203 10.44 4.08 -23.88
C GLN A 203 9.36 4.98 -24.48
N LYS A 204 9.78 5.93 -25.31
CA LYS A 204 8.88 6.86 -26.02
C LYS A 204 8.36 6.25 -27.31
#